data_62a06fde8c8a854ea40b4df9a698b5c3
#
_entry.id   62a06fde8c8a854ea40b4df9a698b5c3
#
_cell.length_a   1.000
_cell.length_b   1.000
_cell.length_c   1.000
_cell.angle_alpha   90.00
_cell.angle_beta   90.00
_cell.angle_gamma   90.00
#
_symmetry.space_group_name_H-M   'P 1'
#
loop_
_entity.id
_entity.type
_entity.pdbx_description
1 polymer ?
#
loop_
_entity_poly.entity_id
_entity_poly.type
_entity_poly.pdbx_seq_one_letter_code
_entity_poly.pdbx_strand_id
1 'polypeptide(L)'
;MSNPPSQDEPGLFEPPASVFARLTDVPLDVVDKLIETTNAVYGDLNKVQGHPYWGDLVYHQGAAMRALREARECLEGLRAEAVGARNTELGITVATAVVDGERHYAHSEDDKANLVNKVLRPSGPGAGHFFVWDRPFDNDEVAGPFQQIRVVTDPEAEVGVLNYTEETEDGELLSWHTFNPQPLPEAPPLRFDAGSALRFPRNSVLRFRDLRAALVEFARGGQRPGAVEWQTARWGEA
;
A
#
# COMPACT_ATOMS: atom_id res chain seq x y z
N MET A 1 39.30 -31.66 16.98
CA MET A 1 38.15 -31.00 17.62
C MET A 1 37.26 -30.52 16.52
N SER A 2 36.24 -31.30 16.23
CA SER A 2 35.26 -31.01 15.15
C SER A 2 34.14 -30.18 15.74
N ASN A 3 33.83 -29.01 15.13
CA ASN A 3 32.67 -28.20 15.49
C ASN A 3 31.39 -28.99 15.17
N PRO A 4 30.37 -28.96 16.05
CA PRO A 4 29.07 -29.50 15.71
C PRO A 4 28.41 -28.63 14.64
N PRO A 5 27.59 -29.24 13.77
CA PRO A 5 26.83 -28.50 12.75
C PRO A 5 25.89 -27.50 13.42
N SER A 6 25.77 -26.31 12.84
CA SER A 6 24.82 -25.28 13.23
C SER A 6 23.40 -25.86 13.08
N GLN A 7 22.60 -25.69 14.11
CA GLN A 7 21.17 -26.04 14.13
C GLN A 7 20.46 -25.18 13.09
N ASP A 8 19.70 -25.88 12.26
CA ASP A 8 18.83 -25.34 11.21
C ASP A 8 18.02 -24.13 11.69
N GLU A 9 18.17 -23.02 11.00
CA GLU A 9 17.13 -22.01 10.97
C GLU A 9 15.83 -22.72 10.51
N PRO A 10 14.68 -22.49 11.17
CA PRO A 10 13.44 -23.02 10.69
C PRO A 10 13.21 -22.42 9.29
N GLY A 11 13.43 -23.23 8.26
CA GLY A 11 13.12 -22.84 6.90
C GLY A 11 11.68 -22.34 6.87
N LEU A 12 11.48 -21.15 6.36
CA LEU A 12 10.15 -20.62 6.07
C LEU A 12 9.38 -21.72 5.32
N PHE A 13 8.35 -22.22 5.96
CA PHE A 13 7.48 -23.24 5.36
C PHE A 13 6.68 -22.56 4.26
N GLU A 14 7.12 -22.69 3.01
CA GLU A 14 6.30 -22.33 1.86
C GLU A 14 5.25 -23.42 1.64
N PRO A 15 3.98 -23.15 1.94
CA PRO A 15 2.94 -24.12 1.69
C PRO A 15 2.81 -24.35 0.17
N PRO A 16 2.54 -25.60 -0.29
CA PRO A 16 2.35 -25.89 -1.70
C PRO A 16 1.25 -25.01 -2.32
N ALA A 17 1.41 -24.60 -3.58
CA ALA A 17 0.44 -23.78 -4.32
C ALA A 17 -1.00 -24.32 -4.24
N SER A 18 -1.17 -25.65 -4.14
CA SER A 18 -2.47 -26.29 -3.93
C SER A 18 -3.11 -26.01 -2.56
N VAL A 19 -2.32 -25.60 -1.56
CA VAL A 19 -2.83 -25.19 -0.24
C VAL A 19 -3.31 -23.75 -0.30
N PHE A 20 -2.56 -22.86 -0.97
CA PHE A 20 -2.98 -21.49 -1.21
C PHE A 20 -4.29 -21.41 -1.99
N ALA A 21 -4.43 -22.21 -3.05
CA ALA A 21 -5.68 -22.28 -3.82
C ALA A 21 -6.89 -22.68 -2.98
N ARG A 22 -6.71 -23.52 -1.96
CA ARG A 22 -7.79 -23.91 -1.05
C ARG A 22 -8.09 -22.84 0.00
N LEU A 23 -7.10 -22.06 0.43
CA LEU A 23 -7.29 -20.99 1.41
C LEU A 23 -8.05 -19.80 0.84
N THR A 24 -7.96 -19.56 -0.48
CA THR A 24 -8.80 -18.55 -1.16
C THR A 24 -10.28 -18.88 -1.13
N ASP A 25 -10.63 -20.16 -1.01
CA ASP A 25 -12.00 -20.64 -0.99
C ASP A 25 -12.59 -20.80 0.43
N VAL A 26 -11.80 -20.52 1.50
CA VAL A 26 -12.32 -20.54 2.87
C VAL A 26 -13.33 -19.42 3.04
N PRO A 27 -14.60 -19.73 3.36
CA PRO A 27 -15.62 -18.70 3.51
C PRO A 27 -15.34 -17.84 4.75
N LEU A 28 -14.94 -16.58 4.57
CA LEU A 28 -14.75 -15.63 5.69
C LEU A 28 -16.07 -15.40 6.45
N ASP A 29 -17.21 -15.54 5.79
CA ASP A 29 -18.54 -15.46 6.39
C ASP A 29 -18.75 -16.49 7.51
N VAL A 30 -18.07 -17.63 7.46
CA VAL A 30 -18.09 -18.62 8.56
C VAL A 30 -17.40 -18.04 9.80
N VAL A 31 -16.26 -17.38 9.64
CA VAL A 31 -15.53 -16.76 10.76
C VAL A 31 -16.31 -15.56 11.29
N ASP A 32 -16.86 -14.73 10.40
CA ASP A 32 -17.70 -13.58 10.77
C ASP A 32 -18.94 -14.03 11.56
N LYS A 33 -19.58 -15.12 11.12
CA LYS A 33 -20.71 -15.69 11.83
C LYS A 33 -20.33 -16.26 13.21
N LEU A 34 -19.15 -16.84 13.35
CA LEU A 34 -18.63 -17.26 14.67
C LEU A 34 -18.37 -16.07 15.57
N ILE A 35 -17.84 -14.98 15.05
CA ILE A 35 -17.64 -13.73 15.80
C ILE A 35 -18.98 -13.16 16.26
N GLU A 36 -19.99 -13.08 15.38
CA GLU A 36 -21.34 -12.63 15.72
C GLU A 36 -21.97 -13.50 16.81
N THR A 37 -21.91 -14.83 16.65
CA THR A 37 -22.45 -15.79 17.62
C THR A 37 -21.77 -15.64 18.98
N THR A 38 -20.45 -15.47 19.00
CA THR A 38 -19.68 -15.29 20.25
C THR A 38 -20.02 -13.96 20.92
N ASN A 39 -20.28 -12.90 20.17
CA ASN A 39 -20.78 -11.62 20.69
C ASN A 39 -22.19 -11.74 21.30
N ALA A 40 -23.08 -12.48 20.64
CA ALA A 40 -24.44 -12.71 21.16
C ALA A 40 -24.41 -13.45 22.52
N VAL A 41 -23.55 -14.46 22.64
CA VAL A 41 -23.32 -15.18 23.91
C VAL A 41 -22.86 -14.22 25.02
N TYR A 42 -22.00 -13.23 24.71
CA TYR A 42 -21.58 -12.23 25.66
C TYR A 42 -22.75 -11.37 26.19
N GLY A 43 -23.67 -11.00 25.31
CA GLY A 43 -24.89 -10.29 25.72
C GLY A 43 -25.74 -11.09 26.70
N ASP A 44 -25.81 -12.40 26.53
CA ASP A 44 -26.53 -13.29 27.44
C ASP A 44 -25.78 -13.55 28.75
N LEU A 45 -24.45 -13.68 28.74
CA LEU A 45 -23.63 -13.79 29.95
C LEU A 45 -23.79 -12.58 30.86
N ASN A 46 -23.98 -11.39 30.35
CA ASN A 46 -24.20 -10.19 31.13
C ASN A 46 -25.51 -10.24 31.94
N LYS A 47 -26.48 -11.07 31.54
CA LYS A 47 -27.75 -11.25 32.28
C LYS A 47 -27.59 -12.13 33.53
N VAL A 48 -26.49 -12.86 33.63
CA VAL A 48 -26.17 -13.75 34.77
C VAL A 48 -25.03 -13.24 35.66
N GLN A 49 -24.84 -11.92 35.70
CA GLN A 49 -23.89 -11.26 36.59
C GLN A 49 -24.17 -11.66 38.03
N GLY A 50 -23.12 -12.04 38.78
CA GLY A 50 -23.24 -12.54 40.16
C GLY A 50 -23.22 -14.05 40.29
N HIS A 51 -23.29 -14.81 39.19
CA HIS A 51 -23.04 -16.25 39.24
C HIS A 51 -21.57 -16.54 39.57
N PRO A 52 -21.22 -17.55 40.41
CA PRO A 52 -19.85 -17.82 40.80
C PRO A 52 -18.86 -18.00 39.66
N TYR A 53 -19.31 -18.56 38.52
CA TYR A 53 -18.48 -18.77 37.34
C TYR A 53 -18.57 -17.66 36.28
N TRP A 54 -19.25 -16.55 36.59
CA TRP A 54 -19.43 -15.48 35.62
C TRP A 54 -18.09 -14.88 35.14
N GLY A 55 -17.15 -14.66 36.08
CA GLY A 55 -15.82 -14.11 35.75
C GLY A 55 -15.02 -15.01 34.79
N ASP A 56 -15.02 -16.31 35.02
CA ASP A 56 -14.32 -17.28 34.19
C ASP A 56 -14.95 -17.36 32.81
N LEU A 57 -16.28 -17.35 32.71
CA LEU A 57 -17.00 -17.39 31.44
C LEU A 57 -16.72 -16.14 30.59
N VAL A 58 -16.71 -14.96 31.20
CA VAL A 58 -16.38 -13.69 30.50
C VAL A 58 -14.93 -13.68 30.04
N TYR A 59 -14.00 -14.17 30.85
CA TYR A 59 -12.59 -14.28 30.50
C TYR A 59 -12.38 -15.18 29.26
N HIS A 60 -12.95 -16.39 29.28
CA HIS A 60 -12.82 -17.34 28.18
C HIS A 60 -13.50 -16.86 26.91
N GLN A 61 -14.64 -16.22 27.01
CA GLN A 61 -15.33 -15.63 25.89
C GLN A 61 -14.48 -14.50 25.26
N GLY A 62 -13.87 -13.63 26.08
CA GLY A 62 -12.97 -12.58 25.60
C GLY A 62 -11.72 -13.16 24.90
N ALA A 63 -11.18 -14.28 25.40
CA ALA A 63 -10.08 -14.98 24.75
C ALA A 63 -10.49 -15.58 23.39
N ALA A 64 -11.67 -16.21 23.32
CA ALA A 64 -12.21 -16.76 22.07
C ALA A 64 -12.43 -15.65 21.02
N MET A 65 -12.97 -14.50 21.43
CA MET A 65 -13.16 -13.35 20.53
C MET A 65 -11.84 -12.83 19.94
N ARG A 66 -10.80 -12.74 20.75
CA ARG A 66 -9.46 -12.32 20.23
C ARG A 66 -8.93 -13.33 19.22
N ALA A 67 -8.96 -14.63 19.56
CA ALA A 67 -8.49 -15.69 18.68
C ALA A 67 -9.25 -15.74 17.35
N LEU A 68 -10.56 -15.50 17.34
CA LEU A 68 -11.35 -15.44 16.11
C LEU A 68 -10.99 -14.24 15.24
N ARG A 69 -10.73 -13.08 15.83
CA ARG A 69 -10.29 -11.89 15.07
C ARG A 69 -8.90 -12.10 14.49
N GLU A 70 -7.96 -12.59 15.26
CA GLU A 70 -6.62 -12.94 14.79
C GLU A 70 -6.66 -13.96 13.65
N ALA A 71 -7.49 -14.99 13.77
CA ALA A 71 -7.68 -15.99 12.71
C ALA A 71 -8.27 -15.35 11.43
N ARG A 72 -9.20 -14.42 11.56
CA ARG A 72 -9.78 -13.68 10.44
C ARG A 72 -8.71 -12.86 9.71
N GLU A 73 -7.93 -12.10 10.46
CA GLU A 73 -6.82 -11.29 9.92
C GLU A 73 -5.79 -12.16 9.19
N CYS A 74 -5.38 -13.29 9.79
CA CYS A 74 -4.49 -14.24 9.13
C CYS A 74 -5.06 -14.81 7.83
N LEU A 75 -6.35 -15.15 7.79
CA LEU A 75 -7.00 -15.66 6.58
C LEU A 75 -7.11 -14.60 5.49
N GLU A 76 -7.36 -13.34 5.86
CA GLU A 76 -7.36 -12.22 4.91
C GLU A 76 -5.97 -12.01 4.30
N GLY A 77 -4.91 -12.02 5.13
CA GLY A 77 -3.53 -11.93 4.66
C GLY A 77 -3.17 -13.06 3.70
N LEU A 78 -3.43 -14.32 4.06
CA LEU A 78 -3.19 -15.46 3.18
C LEU A 78 -3.95 -15.39 1.85
N ARG A 79 -5.17 -14.85 1.85
CA ARG A 79 -5.94 -14.62 0.62
C ARG A 79 -5.30 -13.55 -0.25
N ALA A 80 -4.88 -12.43 0.35
CA ALA A 80 -4.20 -11.37 -0.37
C ALA A 80 -2.92 -11.88 -1.03
N GLU A 81 -2.11 -12.67 -0.31
CA GLU A 81 -0.92 -13.32 -0.84
C GLU A 81 -1.22 -14.28 -2.00
N ALA A 82 -2.25 -15.11 -1.87
CA ALA A 82 -2.64 -16.04 -2.92
C ALA A 82 -3.14 -15.32 -4.19
N VAL A 83 -3.88 -14.24 -4.03
CA VAL A 83 -4.30 -13.37 -5.15
C VAL A 83 -3.09 -12.71 -5.78
N GLY A 84 -2.14 -12.18 -4.99
CA GLY A 84 -0.90 -11.59 -5.46
C GLY A 84 -0.06 -12.58 -6.27
N ALA A 85 0.16 -13.79 -5.75
CA ALA A 85 0.89 -14.84 -6.45
C ALA A 85 0.26 -15.17 -7.81
N ARG A 86 -1.07 -15.31 -7.87
CA ARG A 86 -1.80 -15.53 -9.12
C ARG A 86 -1.69 -14.38 -10.09
N ASN A 87 -1.78 -13.14 -9.60
CA ASN A 87 -1.63 -11.96 -10.44
C ASN A 87 -0.21 -11.87 -11.02
N THR A 88 0.82 -12.18 -10.23
CA THR A 88 2.20 -12.25 -10.68
C THR A 88 2.38 -13.27 -11.80
N GLU A 89 1.83 -14.48 -11.65
CA GLU A 89 1.85 -15.52 -12.70
C GLU A 89 1.18 -15.06 -14.00
N LEU A 90 0.12 -14.26 -13.89
CA LEU A 90 -0.65 -13.76 -15.04
C LEU A 90 -0.11 -12.40 -15.57
N GLY A 91 0.92 -11.84 -14.95
CA GLY A 91 1.44 -10.52 -15.29
C GLY A 91 0.44 -9.39 -15.02
N ILE A 92 -0.50 -9.59 -14.10
CA ILE A 92 -1.50 -8.59 -13.73
C ILE A 92 -0.92 -7.69 -12.63
N THR A 93 -1.01 -6.39 -12.84
CA THR A 93 -0.65 -5.38 -11.84
C THR A 93 -1.86 -4.55 -11.44
N VAL A 94 -1.93 -4.24 -10.14
CA VAL A 94 -2.93 -3.34 -9.57
C VAL A 94 -2.26 -2.01 -9.24
N ALA A 95 -2.82 -0.92 -9.74
CA ALA A 95 -2.40 0.41 -9.35
C ALA A 95 -3.23 0.87 -8.15
N THR A 96 -2.56 1.37 -7.13
CA THR A 96 -3.18 1.97 -5.95
C THR A 96 -2.77 3.44 -5.87
N ALA A 97 -3.73 4.33 -5.68
CA ALA A 97 -3.44 5.73 -5.38
C ALA A 97 -4.07 6.15 -4.06
N VAL A 98 -3.32 6.91 -3.28
CA VAL A 98 -3.84 7.62 -2.10
C VAL A 98 -3.95 9.08 -2.47
N VAL A 99 -5.16 9.59 -2.53
CA VAL A 99 -5.48 10.99 -2.92
C VAL A 99 -6.47 11.54 -1.90
N ASP A 100 -6.19 12.71 -1.36
CA ASP A 100 -7.04 13.37 -0.35
C ASP A 100 -7.33 12.47 0.88
N GLY A 101 -6.40 11.56 1.22
CA GLY A 101 -6.55 10.59 2.31
C GLY A 101 -7.36 9.34 1.97
N GLU A 102 -7.91 9.25 0.77
CA GLU A 102 -8.69 8.09 0.29
C GLU A 102 -7.85 7.19 -0.61
N ARG A 103 -8.05 5.88 -0.52
CA ARG A 103 -7.43 4.88 -1.39
C ARG A 103 -8.32 4.56 -2.57
N HIS A 104 -7.72 4.48 -3.74
CA HIS A 104 -8.38 4.13 -5.00
C HIS A 104 -7.55 3.07 -5.71
N TYR A 105 -8.25 2.08 -6.27
CA TYR A 105 -7.63 0.92 -6.92
C TYR A 105 -8.02 0.86 -8.40
N ALA A 106 -7.09 0.43 -9.23
CA ALA A 106 -7.30 0.26 -10.66
C ALA A 106 -6.66 -1.03 -11.17
N HIS A 107 -7.46 -1.84 -11.85
CA HIS A 107 -7.06 -3.13 -12.41
C HIS A 107 -6.94 -3.09 -13.93
N SER A 108 -7.81 -2.35 -14.62
CA SER A 108 -7.79 -2.18 -16.07
C SER A 108 -6.96 -0.97 -16.50
N GLU A 109 -6.52 -0.96 -17.75
CA GLU A 109 -5.77 0.19 -18.31
C GLU A 109 -6.61 1.48 -18.30
N ASP A 110 -7.92 1.37 -18.55
CA ASP A 110 -8.83 2.51 -18.51
C ASP A 110 -8.98 3.04 -17.08
N ASP A 111 -9.12 2.16 -16.08
CA ASP A 111 -9.17 2.55 -14.67
C ASP A 111 -7.85 3.19 -14.22
N LYS A 112 -6.70 2.65 -14.64
CA LYS A 112 -5.38 3.22 -14.38
C LYS A 112 -5.25 4.62 -14.96
N ALA A 113 -5.74 4.85 -16.19
CA ALA A 113 -5.75 6.17 -16.81
C ALA A 113 -6.63 7.16 -16.04
N ASN A 114 -7.80 6.71 -15.55
CA ASN A 114 -8.67 7.51 -14.69
C ASN A 114 -8.03 7.83 -13.34
N LEU A 115 -7.33 6.85 -12.76
CA LEU A 115 -6.60 7.01 -11.50
C LEU A 115 -5.47 8.05 -11.62
N VAL A 116 -4.73 8.04 -12.74
CA VAL A 116 -3.71 9.04 -13.06
C VAL A 116 -4.34 10.45 -13.14
N ASN A 117 -5.51 10.59 -13.76
CA ASN A 117 -6.22 11.86 -13.81
C ASN A 117 -6.59 12.38 -12.41
N LYS A 118 -7.05 11.47 -11.55
CA LYS A 118 -7.43 11.78 -10.16
C LYS A 118 -6.23 12.25 -9.35
N VAL A 119 -5.09 11.58 -9.44
CA VAL A 119 -3.85 11.96 -8.74
C VAL A 119 -3.30 13.30 -9.19
N LEU A 120 -3.44 13.63 -10.48
CA LEU A 120 -2.99 14.93 -11.02
C LEU A 120 -3.90 16.10 -10.58
N ARG A 121 -5.14 15.84 -10.21
CA ARG A 121 -6.13 16.86 -9.82
C ARG A 121 -6.79 16.51 -8.49
N PRO A 122 -6.00 16.50 -7.39
CA PRO A 122 -6.55 16.29 -6.05
C PRO A 122 -7.54 17.42 -5.70
N SER A 123 -8.49 17.14 -4.83
CA SER A 123 -9.47 18.13 -4.37
C SER A 123 -8.94 18.99 -3.21
N GLY A 124 -7.95 18.47 -2.50
CA GLY A 124 -7.33 19.12 -1.33
C GLY A 124 -5.83 19.42 -1.49
N PRO A 125 -5.27 20.22 -0.59
CA PRO A 125 -3.84 20.43 -0.54
C PRO A 125 -3.16 19.19 0.03
N GLY A 126 -2.28 18.57 -0.72
CA GLY A 126 -1.53 17.41 -0.26
C GLY A 126 -0.79 16.71 -1.38
N ALA A 127 0.09 15.81 -0.98
CA ALA A 127 0.75 14.92 -1.91
C ALA A 127 -0.14 13.69 -2.14
N GLY A 128 -0.33 13.32 -3.41
CA GLY A 128 -0.83 12.00 -3.76
C GLY A 128 0.29 10.96 -3.69
N HIS A 129 -0.06 9.72 -3.42
CA HIS A 129 0.86 8.59 -3.49
C HIS A 129 0.35 7.58 -4.50
N PHE A 130 1.24 7.05 -5.32
CA PHE A 130 0.90 6.11 -6.37
C PHE A 130 1.80 4.87 -6.24
N PHE A 131 1.18 3.70 -6.19
CA PHE A 131 1.83 2.40 -6.03
C PHE A 131 1.38 1.45 -7.13
N VAL A 132 2.26 0.51 -7.51
CA VAL A 132 1.91 -0.57 -8.42
C VAL A 132 2.42 -1.87 -7.82
N TRP A 133 1.53 -2.84 -7.69
CA TRP A 133 1.83 -4.12 -7.07
C TRP A 133 1.02 -5.24 -7.73
N ASP A 134 1.23 -6.47 -7.28
CA ASP A 134 0.46 -7.65 -7.71
C ASP A 134 -0.96 -7.71 -7.11
N ARG A 135 -1.27 -6.84 -6.13
CA ARG A 135 -2.56 -6.71 -5.44
C ARG A 135 -2.83 -5.28 -4.99
N PRO A 136 -4.05 -4.95 -4.55
CA PRO A 136 -4.33 -3.67 -3.90
C PRO A 136 -3.39 -3.45 -2.71
N PHE A 137 -2.78 -2.27 -2.62
CA PHE A 137 -1.91 -1.93 -1.49
C PHE A 137 -2.71 -1.30 -0.36
N ASP A 138 -2.67 -1.94 0.81
CA ASP A 138 -3.16 -1.40 2.08
C ASP A 138 -1.98 -1.22 3.06
N ASN A 139 -1.86 -0.05 3.70
CA ASN A 139 -0.74 0.27 4.61
C ASN A 139 -0.66 -0.64 5.84
N ASP A 140 -1.67 -1.46 6.10
CA ASP A 140 -1.69 -2.40 7.21
C ASP A 140 -0.93 -3.71 6.89
N GLU A 141 -0.43 -3.86 5.66
CA GLU A 141 0.34 -5.03 5.24
C GLU A 141 1.80 -4.95 5.72
N VAL A 142 2.33 -6.10 6.16
CA VAL A 142 3.74 -6.24 6.58
C VAL A 142 4.70 -6.08 5.40
N ALA A 143 4.24 -6.44 4.19
CA ALA A 143 4.98 -6.28 2.94
C ALA A 143 4.22 -5.34 2.01
N GLY A 144 4.94 -4.54 1.23
CA GLY A 144 4.38 -3.60 0.27
C GLY A 144 5.20 -3.53 -1.01
N PRO A 145 4.76 -2.73 -1.97
CA PRO A 145 5.55 -2.49 -3.17
C PRO A 145 6.85 -1.78 -2.82
N PHE A 146 7.96 -2.26 -3.37
CA PHE A 146 9.28 -1.65 -3.19
C PHE A 146 9.41 -0.27 -3.85
N GLN A 147 8.49 0.06 -4.75
CA GLN A 147 8.50 1.30 -5.51
C GLN A 147 7.23 2.12 -5.26
N GLN A 148 7.41 3.43 -5.16
CA GLN A 148 6.29 4.36 -5.09
C GLN A 148 6.60 5.66 -5.82
N ILE A 149 5.56 6.36 -6.24
CA ILE A 149 5.65 7.75 -6.70
C ILE A 149 4.80 8.64 -5.78
N ARG A 150 5.45 9.63 -5.18
CA ARG A 150 4.74 10.78 -4.60
C ARG A 150 4.47 11.79 -5.71
N VAL A 151 3.25 12.28 -5.76
CA VAL A 151 2.77 13.24 -6.76
C VAL A 151 2.37 14.52 -6.05
N VAL A 152 3.03 15.61 -6.37
CA VAL A 152 2.68 16.93 -5.86
C VAL A 152 2.33 17.83 -7.02
N THR A 153 1.16 18.41 -7.01
CA THR A 153 0.64 19.19 -8.13
C THR A 153 0.11 20.56 -7.69
N ASP A 154 0.11 21.48 -8.65
CA ASP A 154 -0.73 22.66 -8.64
C ASP A 154 -1.70 22.55 -9.83
N PRO A 155 -2.97 22.16 -9.58
CA PRO A 155 -3.94 21.94 -10.64
C PRO A 155 -4.33 23.22 -11.40
N GLU A 156 -4.21 24.40 -10.78
CA GLU A 156 -4.54 25.69 -11.43
C GLU A 156 -3.46 26.07 -12.43
N ALA A 157 -2.19 25.87 -12.07
CA ALA A 157 -1.05 26.11 -12.96
C ALA A 157 -0.79 24.95 -13.93
N GLU A 158 -1.46 23.82 -13.78
CA GLU A 158 -1.27 22.56 -14.53
C GLU A 158 0.18 22.06 -14.53
N VAL A 159 0.82 22.15 -13.37
CA VAL A 159 2.20 21.72 -13.14
C VAL A 159 2.32 20.85 -11.91
N GLY A 160 3.42 20.13 -11.81
CA GLY A 160 3.70 19.31 -10.63
C GLY A 160 5.10 18.69 -10.65
N VAL A 161 5.37 17.87 -9.66
CA VAL A 161 6.60 17.12 -9.46
C VAL A 161 6.26 15.68 -9.11
N LEU A 162 7.02 14.74 -9.62
CA LEU A 162 7.01 13.35 -9.17
C LEU A 162 8.28 13.10 -8.36
N ASN A 163 8.10 12.45 -7.22
CA ASN A 163 9.21 11.90 -6.45
C ASN A 163 9.09 10.37 -6.45
N TYR A 164 9.96 9.72 -7.18
CA TYR A 164 10.06 8.26 -7.23
C TYR A 164 10.99 7.79 -6.12
N THR A 165 10.56 6.77 -5.40
CA THR A 165 11.34 6.13 -4.35
C THR A 165 11.29 4.63 -4.57
N GLU A 166 12.42 3.96 -4.39
CA GLU A 166 12.51 2.51 -4.40
C GLU A 166 13.37 2.04 -3.23
N GLU A 167 13.01 0.90 -2.68
CA GLU A 167 13.80 0.16 -1.72
C GLU A 167 14.58 -0.93 -2.44
N THR A 168 15.90 -0.98 -2.23
CA THR A 168 16.74 -2.03 -2.81
C THR A 168 16.61 -3.33 -2.01
N GLU A 169 17.11 -4.44 -2.56
CA GLU A 169 17.18 -5.74 -1.86
C GLU A 169 17.94 -5.67 -0.54
N ASP A 170 18.90 -4.74 -0.42
CA ASP A 170 19.68 -4.50 0.81
C ASP A 170 18.96 -3.57 1.80
N GLY A 171 17.73 -3.13 1.50
CA GLY A 171 16.94 -2.22 2.33
C GLY A 171 17.36 -0.76 2.23
N GLU A 172 18.18 -0.38 1.25
CA GLU A 172 18.53 1.03 1.02
C GLU A 172 17.38 1.74 0.29
N LEU A 173 16.98 2.89 0.82
CA LEU A 173 15.94 3.73 0.23
C LEU A 173 16.57 4.74 -0.74
N LEU A 174 16.37 4.53 -2.03
CA LEU A 174 16.79 5.42 -3.09
C LEU A 174 15.66 6.37 -3.50
N SER A 175 15.97 7.62 -3.77
CA SER A 175 14.96 8.64 -4.08
C SER A 175 15.41 9.57 -5.20
N TRP A 176 14.50 9.84 -6.13
CA TRP A 176 14.66 10.79 -7.23
C TRP A 176 13.44 11.66 -7.37
N HIS A 177 13.64 12.86 -7.88
CA HIS A 177 12.53 13.66 -8.38
C HIS A 177 12.72 14.00 -9.86
N THR A 178 11.63 14.32 -10.53
CA THR A 178 11.65 14.73 -11.93
C THR A 178 12.68 15.81 -12.17
N PHE A 179 13.27 15.85 -13.38
CA PHE A 179 14.19 16.87 -13.81
C PHE A 179 13.69 17.54 -15.07
N ASN A 180 13.68 18.86 -15.08
CA ASN A 180 13.33 19.68 -16.22
C ASN A 180 14.54 20.54 -16.61
N PRO A 181 15.22 20.24 -17.72
CA PRO A 181 16.38 21.02 -18.17
C PRO A 181 16.00 22.45 -18.57
N GLN A 182 14.71 22.72 -18.76
CA GLN A 182 14.16 24.04 -19.09
C GLN A 182 13.15 24.45 -18.03
N PRO A 183 13.58 24.89 -16.83
CA PRO A 183 12.70 25.23 -15.74
C PRO A 183 11.60 26.20 -16.14
N LEU A 184 10.39 25.99 -15.62
CA LEU A 184 9.24 26.84 -15.87
C LEU A 184 9.31 28.09 -14.96
N PRO A 185 9.53 29.31 -15.51
CA PRO A 185 9.75 30.51 -14.67
C PRO A 185 8.55 30.88 -13.80
N GLU A 186 7.34 30.63 -14.33
CA GLU A 186 6.06 30.98 -13.70
C GLU A 186 5.54 29.87 -12.77
N ALA A 187 6.24 28.73 -12.67
CA ALA A 187 5.79 27.64 -11.83
C ALA A 187 5.80 28.05 -10.34
N PRO A 188 4.71 27.78 -9.61
CA PRO A 188 4.65 28.02 -8.18
C PRO A 188 5.64 27.13 -7.43
N PRO A 189 6.11 27.53 -6.24
CA PRO A 189 6.96 26.69 -5.40
C PRO A 189 6.15 25.52 -4.84
N LEU A 190 6.52 24.28 -5.20
CA LEU A 190 5.88 23.07 -4.72
C LEU A 190 6.57 22.55 -3.46
N ARG A 191 5.80 22.26 -2.42
CA ARG A 191 6.27 21.71 -1.15
C ARG A 191 6.22 20.19 -1.20
N PHE A 192 7.12 19.54 -0.48
CA PHE A 192 7.12 18.08 -0.34
C PHE A 192 5.82 17.55 0.28
N ASP A 193 5.30 18.27 1.26
CA ASP A 193 4.04 18.00 1.94
C ASP A 193 3.43 19.33 2.42
N ALA A 194 2.13 19.36 2.68
CA ALA A 194 1.40 20.53 3.14
C ALA A 194 1.98 21.13 4.44
N GLY A 195 2.45 20.26 5.37
CA GLY A 195 3.06 20.63 6.64
C GLY A 195 4.58 20.80 6.62
N SER A 196 5.25 20.55 5.49
CA SER A 196 6.70 20.52 5.38
C SER A 196 7.27 21.89 4.95
N ALA A 197 8.42 22.27 5.53
CA ALA A 197 9.23 23.38 5.03
C ALA A 197 10.01 22.99 3.76
N LEU A 198 10.19 21.69 3.50
CA LEU A 198 10.92 21.17 2.35
C LEU A 198 10.21 21.52 1.05
N ARG A 199 10.99 21.96 0.06
CA ARG A 199 10.50 22.31 -1.28
C ARG A 199 11.24 21.54 -2.35
N PHE A 200 10.54 21.25 -3.42
CA PHE A 200 11.15 20.72 -4.63
C PHE A 200 11.96 21.82 -5.34
N PRO A 201 13.13 21.48 -5.90
CA PRO A 201 13.86 22.39 -6.78
C PRO A 201 13.00 22.85 -7.96
N ARG A 202 13.17 24.10 -8.42
CA ARG A 202 12.40 24.63 -9.56
C ARG A 202 12.57 23.79 -10.84
N ASN A 203 13.75 23.24 -11.03
CA ASN A 203 14.03 22.36 -12.17
C ASN A 203 13.44 20.95 -12.03
N SER A 204 12.63 20.68 -11.00
CA SER A 204 11.85 19.44 -10.88
C SER A 204 10.43 19.57 -11.43
N VAL A 205 9.98 20.80 -11.67
CA VAL A 205 8.59 21.07 -12.04
C VAL A 205 8.35 20.79 -13.51
N LEU A 206 7.37 19.94 -13.80
CA LEU A 206 6.93 19.56 -15.15
C LEU A 206 5.48 19.97 -15.40
N ARG A 207 5.07 20.02 -16.67
CA ARG A 207 3.68 20.22 -17.06
C ARG A 207 2.88 18.91 -16.88
N PHE A 208 1.58 19.02 -16.69
CA PHE A 208 0.67 17.86 -16.54
C PHE A 208 0.76 16.85 -17.67
N ARG A 209 1.02 17.30 -18.90
CA ARG A 209 1.21 16.38 -20.03
C ARG A 209 2.35 15.40 -19.78
N ASP A 210 3.48 15.90 -19.28
CA ASP A 210 4.69 15.10 -19.08
C ASP A 210 4.56 14.23 -17.80
N LEU A 211 3.97 14.77 -16.74
CA LEU A 211 3.62 14.01 -15.53
C LEU A 211 2.66 12.87 -15.84
N ARG A 212 1.64 13.12 -16.67
CA ARG A 212 0.68 12.12 -17.11
C ARG A 212 1.37 10.98 -17.85
N ALA A 213 2.26 11.30 -18.80
CA ALA A 213 3.00 10.29 -19.55
C ALA A 213 3.81 9.39 -18.61
N ALA A 214 4.51 9.98 -17.64
CA ALA A 214 5.27 9.24 -16.65
C ALA A 214 4.38 8.37 -15.74
N LEU A 215 3.27 8.91 -15.23
CA LEU A 215 2.37 8.15 -14.36
C LEU A 215 1.66 7.01 -15.09
N VAL A 216 1.30 7.18 -16.37
CA VAL A 216 0.72 6.10 -17.20
C VAL A 216 1.76 4.99 -17.41
N GLU A 217 3.03 5.35 -17.66
CA GLU A 217 4.10 4.37 -17.77
C GLU A 217 4.31 3.62 -16.45
N PHE A 218 4.39 4.35 -15.33
CA PHE A 218 4.51 3.75 -13.99
C PHE A 218 3.35 2.80 -13.67
N ALA A 219 2.11 3.19 -13.99
CA ALA A 219 0.92 2.39 -13.70
C ALA A 219 0.91 1.00 -14.36
N ARG A 220 1.74 0.77 -15.37
CA ARG A 220 1.84 -0.51 -16.08
C ARG A 220 2.76 -1.51 -15.38
N GLY A 221 3.85 -1.05 -14.79
CA GLY A 221 4.87 -1.96 -14.28
C GLY A 221 5.55 -1.55 -12.98
N GLY A 222 5.22 -0.38 -12.41
CA GLY A 222 5.82 0.10 -11.16
C GLY A 222 7.29 0.54 -11.27
N GLN A 223 7.89 0.44 -12.46
CA GLN A 223 9.28 0.84 -12.68
C GLN A 223 9.40 2.36 -12.83
N ARG A 224 10.59 2.91 -12.52
CA ARG A 224 10.85 4.34 -12.72
C ARG A 224 10.62 4.71 -14.18
N PRO A 225 9.68 5.63 -14.47
CA PRO A 225 9.31 5.99 -15.84
C PRO A 225 10.46 6.57 -16.65
N GLY A 226 10.58 6.15 -17.90
CA GLY A 226 11.51 6.71 -18.89
C GLY A 226 10.96 7.92 -19.63
N ALA A 227 9.65 8.19 -19.55
CA ALA A 227 8.99 9.32 -20.23
C ALA A 227 9.46 10.71 -19.76
N VAL A 228 10.14 10.79 -18.62
CA VAL A 228 10.70 12.02 -18.04
C VAL A 228 12.13 11.80 -17.55
N GLU A 229 12.88 12.90 -17.43
CA GLU A 229 14.21 12.85 -16.83
C GLU A 229 14.12 12.91 -15.29
N TRP A 230 15.11 12.31 -14.63
CA TRP A 230 15.19 12.21 -13.18
C TRP A 230 16.51 12.73 -12.65
N GLN A 231 16.48 13.33 -11.46
CA GLN A 231 17.67 13.72 -10.69
C GLN A 231 17.58 13.15 -9.28
N THR A 232 18.72 12.81 -8.67
CA THR A 232 18.75 12.38 -7.28
C THR A 232 18.05 13.39 -6.39
N ALA A 233 17.22 12.93 -5.50
CA ALA A 233 16.47 13.81 -4.61
C ALA A 233 17.42 14.63 -3.72
N ARG A 234 17.31 15.94 -3.82
CA ARG A 234 17.97 16.91 -2.97
C ARG A 234 16.91 17.87 -2.46
N TRP A 235 16.79 17.95 -1.17
CA TRP A 235 15.78 18.78 -0.52
C TRP A 235 16.41 20.14 -0.17
N GLY A 236 15.85 21.21 -0.72
CA GLY A 236 16.21 22.57 -0.31
C GLY A 236 15.42 22.97 0.95
N GLU A 237 16.09 23.51 1.95
CA GLU A 237 15.42 24.24 3.01
C GLU A 237 14.86 25.56 2.45
N ALA A 238 13.68 25.99 2.96
CA ALA A 238 13.01 27.21 2.52
C ALA A 238 13.64 28.47 3.10
#